data_e2f56cf1fd1c99cf6a6c8376074ad4c6
#
_entry.id   e2f56cf1fd1c99cf6a6c8376074ad4c6
#
_cell.length_a   1.000
_cell.length_b   1.000
_cell.length_c   1.000
_cell.angle_alpha   90.00
_cell.angle_beta   90.00
_cell.angle_gamma   90.00
#
_symmetry.space_group_name_H-M   'P 1'
#
loop_
_entity.id
_entity.type
_entity.pdbx_description
1 polymer ?
#
loop_
_entity_poly.entity_id
_entity_poly.type
_entity_poly.pdbx_seq_one_letter_code
_entity_poly.pdbx_strand_id
1 'polypeptide(L)'
;TGVQTCALPIYLACAEMMTSYKIPHCGTSGSANGWGADLLAGTTLCINHFSSCLGKAGMIPFVGGSFDSLVFSPELVVYSDDVIHQSRLFASGFSLDDDAVGFSDISNIGPKGNFLLSDLTAKHFKDSQFSSTIWPFLSLDKWREKHEPDAKKILKDKTIELLNNPVAPKDKDEILLKGEAFLKN
;
A
#
# COMPACT_ATOMS: atom_id res chain seq x y z
N THR A 1 15.06 -9.33 15.88
CA THR A 1 14.88 -10.69 15.70
C THR A 1 15.14 -11.09 14.24
N GLY A 2 16.38 -11.56 13.96
CA GLY A 2 16.82 -11.98 12.61
C GLY A 2 16.03 -13.13 11.98
N VAL A 3 15.01 -13.65 12.63
CA VAL A 3 14.13 -14.70 12.13
C VAL A 3 13.16 -14.17 11.06
N GLN A 4 12.79 -12.89 11.09
CA GLN A 4 11.79 -12.32 10.16
C GLN A 4 12.25 -12.32 8.70
N THR A 5 13.49 -11.96 8.43
CA THR A 5 14.03 -11.92 7.06
C THR A 5 14.24 -13.30 6.45
N CYS A 6 14.56 -14.31 7.26
CA CYS A 6 14.68 -15.69 6.80
C CYS A 6 13.30 -16.37 6.64
N ALA A 7 12.27 -15.90 7.33
CA ALA A 7 10.92 -16.44 7.26
C ALA A 7 10.14 -15.98 6.02
N LEU A 8 10.46 -14.82 5.42
CA LEU A 8 9.72 -14.27 4.29
C LEU A 8 9.68 -15.19 3.06
N PRO A 9 10.76 -15.85 2.61
CA PRO A 9 10.70 -16.81 1.50
C PRO A 9 9.82 -18.03 1.83
N ILE A 10 9.85 -18.51 3.06
CA ILE A 10 9.01 -19.62 3.52
C ILE A 10 7.55 -19.17 3.56
N TYR A 11 7.29 -17.98 4.06
CA TYR A 11 5.95 -17.37 4.06
C TYR A 11 5.39 -17.28 2.64
N LEU A 12 6.16 -16.77 1.67
CA LEU A 12 5.70 -16.64 0.28
C LEU A 12 5.40 -18.01 -0.34
N ALA A 13 6.23 -19.03 -0.10
CA ALA A 13 5.97 -20.39 -0.56
C ALA A 13 4.69 -20.97 0.06
N CYS A 14 4.46 -20.76 1.36
CA CYS A 14 3.23 -21.16 2.04
C CYS A 14 2.01 -20.42 1.47
N ALA A 15 2.13 -19.10 1.24
CA ALA A 15 1.06 -18.29 0.68
C ALA A 15 0.67 -18.74 -0.73
N GLU A 16 1.64 -19.08 -1.58
CA GLU A 16 1.40 -19.64 -2.91
C GLU A 16 0.67 -20.99 -2.82
N MET A 17 1.09 -21.85 -1.92
CA MET A 17 0.43 -23.15 -1.68
C MET A 17 -1.03 -22.94 -1.20
N MET A 18 -1.27 -22.05 -0.22
CA MET A 18 -2.62 -21.75 0.28
C MET A 18 -3.51 -21.17 -0.84
N THR A 19 -2.94 -20.28 -1.66
CA THR A 19 -3.65 -19.71 -2.82
C THR A 19 -4.02 -20.80 -3.83
N SER A 20 -3.13 -21.77 -4.11
CA SER A 20 -3.40 -22.86 -5.04
C SER A 20 -4.54 -23.78 -4.53
N TYR A 21 -4.60 -23.98 -3.23
CA TYR A 21 -5.69 -24.73 -2.58
C TYR A 21 -6.97 -23.92 -2.34
N LYS A 22 -6.97 -22.63 -2.68
CA LYS A 22 -8.08 -21.68 -2.43
C LYS A 22 -8.43 -21.56 -0.95
N ILE A 23 -7.44 -21.69 -0.07
CA ILE A 23 -7.59 -21.54 1.37
C ILE A 23 -7.29 -20.09 1.77
N PRO A 24 -8.23 -19.39 2.45
CA PRO A 24 -7.96 -18.06 2.98
C PRO A 24 -6.79 -18.10 3.97
N HIS A 25 -5.88 -17.11 3.86
CA HIS A 25 -4.73 -17.02 4.74
C HIS A 25 -4.41 -15.57 5.09
N CYS A 26 -3.70 -15.38 6.19
CA CYS A 26 -3.23 -14.08 6.63
C CYS A 26 -1.84 -13.77 6.05
N GLY A 27 -1.59 -12.51 5.84
CA GLY A 27 -0.28 -11.98 5.51
C GLY A 27 0.70 -11.97 6.69
N THR A 28 1.88 -11.44 6.44
CA THR A 28 2.85 -11.11 7.47
C THR A 28 2.31 -10.01 8.37
N SER A 29 2.92 -9.82 9.54
CA SER A 29 2.49 -8.81 10.50
C SER A 29 2.55 -7.39 9.93
N GLY A 30 1.50 -6.62 10.14
CA GLY A 30 1.45 -5.16 9.94
C GLY A 30 2.06 -4.37 11.09
N SER A 31 2.72 -5.04 12.04
CA SER A 31 3.48 -4.42 13.11
C SER A 31 4.94 -4.26 12.72
N ALA A 32 5.57 -3.23 13.28
CA ALA A 32 6.97 -2.89 13.05
C ALA A 32 7.82 -3.07 14.31
N ASN A 33 9.11 -3.31 14.12
CA ASN A 33 10.11 -3.31 15.19
C ASN A 33 10.57 -1.89 15.57
N GLY A 34 10.05 -0.85 14.88
CA GLY A 34 10.38 0.54 15.18
C GLY A 34 9.82 1.02 16.51
N TRP A 35 10.25 2.21 16.90
CA TRP A 35 9.84 2.88 18.15
C TRP A 35 8.75 3.93 17.89
N GLY A 36 8.08 3.84 16.77
CA GLY A 36 7.08 4.74 16.24
C GLY A 36 7.23 4.86 14.73
N ALA A 37 6.80 5.98 14.15
CA ALA A 37 6.99 6.28 12.72
C ALA A 37 8.45 6.67 12.44
N ASP A 38 9.32 5.69 12.35
CA ASP A 38 10.76 5.82 12.12
C ASP A 38 11.26 4.95 10.95
N LEU A 39 12.54 5.04 10.64
CA LEU A 39 13.14 4.30 9.51
C LEU A 39 13.05 2.78 9.69
N LEU A 40 13.14 2.29 10.93
CA LEU A 40 13.04 0.85 11.22
C LEU A 40 11.64 0.35 10.95
N ALA A 41 10.63 1.11 11.40
CA ALA A 41 9.22 0.82 11.13
C ALA A 41 8.94 0.86 9.62
N GLY A 42 9.39 1.91 8.94
CA GLY A 42 9.18 2.07 7.49
C GLY A 42 9.72 0.89 6.69
N THR A 43 10.94 0.46 6.98
CA THR A 43 11.57 -0.69 6.28
C THR A 43 10.80 -1.98 6.53
N THR A 44 10.48 -2.28 7.80
CA THR A 44 9.78 -3.51 8.18
C THR A 44 8.38 -3.57 7.56
N LEU A 45 7.62 -2.49 7.65
CA LEU A 45 6.26 -2.43 7.11
C LEU A 45 6.24 -2.52 5.59
N CYS A 46 7.17 -1.87 4.90
CA CYS A 46 7.28 -1.96 3.44
C CYS A 46 7.45 -3.41 2.99
N ILE A 47 8.41 -4.15 3.57
CA ILE A 47 8.66 -5.54 3.20
C ILE A 47 7.48 -6.44 3.57
N ASN A 48 6.89 -6.25 4.75
CA ASN A 48 5.77 -7.07 5.23
C ASN A 48 4.52 -6.88 4.36
N HIS A 49 4.13 -5.66 4.07
CA HIS A 49 2.96 -5.37 3.25
C HIS A 49 3.17 -5.82 1.80
N PHE A 50 4.36 -5.58 1.25
CA PHE A 50 4.71 -6.03 -0.09
C PHE A 50 4.63 -7.57 -0.21
N SER A 51 5.24 -8.30 0.73
CA SER A 51 5.18 -9.77 0.76
C SER A 51 3.76 -10.30 0.91
N SER A 52 2.93 -9.64 1.73
CA SER A 52 1.53 -10.01 1.93
C SER A 52 0.70 -9.80 0.67
N CYS A 53 0.91 -8.69 -0.06
CA CYS A 53 0.23 -8.42 -1.32
C CYS A 53 0.65 -9.40 -2.42
N LEU A 54 1.95 -9.71 -2.55
CA LEU A 54 2.45 -10.72 -3.48
C LEU A 54 1.88 -12.11 -3.17
N GLY A 55 1.79 -12.46 -1.89
CA GLY A 55 1.19 -13.71 -1.43
C GLY A 55 -0.34 -13.75 -1.51
N LYS A 56 -1.00 -12.70 -2.03
CA LYS A 56 -2.47 -12.59 -2.14
C LYS A 56 -3.20 -12.83 -0.82
N ALA A 57 -2.61 -12.37 0.29
CA ALA A 57 -3.21 -12.49 1.61
C ALA A 57 -4.55 -11.75 1.70
N GLY A 58 -5.55 -12.39 2.29
CA GLY A 58 -6.87 -11.79 2.50
C GLY A 58 -6.89 -10.77 3.64
N MET A 59 -5.96 -10.86 4.58
CA MET A 59 -5.88 -9.98 5.76
C MET A 59 -4.43 -9.81 6.21
N ILE A 60 -4.08 -8.62 6.67
CA ILE A 60 -2.80 -8.31 7.31
C ILE A 60 -3.11 -7.94 8.78
N PRO A 61 -2.69 -8.74 9.76
CA PRO A 61 -2.96 -8.47 11.18
C PRO A 61 -2.03 -7.40 11.75
N PHE A 62 -2.43 -6.75 12.84
CA PHE A 62 -1.65 -5.85 13.68
C PHE A 62 -1.15 -4.58 13.00
N VAL A 63 -1.83 -4.06 11.97
CA VAL A 63 -1.49 -2.80 11.31
C VAL A 63 -1.51 -1.66 12.35
N GLY A 64 -0.45 -0.84 12.35
CA GLY A 64 -0.24 0.23 13.32
C GLY A 64 0.52 -0.17 14.58
N GLY A 65 0.90 -1.44 14.71
CA GLY A 65 1.74 -1.91 15.82
C GLY A 65 3.18 -1.42 15.71
N SER A 66 3.78 -1.08 16.84
CA SER A 66 5.20 -0.80 17.00
C SER A 66 5.73 -1.51 18.25
N PHE A 67 7.05 -1.49 18.50
CA PHE A 67 7.66 -2.26 19.59
C PHE A 67 7.21 -3.72 19.60
N ASP A 68 7.21 -4.35 18.43
CA ASP A 68 6.76 -5.75 18.27
C ASP A 68 5.29 -5.98 18.71
N SER A 69 4.41 -5.07 18.30
CA SER A 69 2.96 -5.05 18.60
C SER A 69 2.59 -4.66 20.03
N LEU A 70 3.50 -4.16 20.83
CA LEU A 70 3.23 -3.73 22.20
C LEU A 70 2.59 -2.33 22.28
N VAL A 71 2.82 -1.50 21.28
CA VAL A 71 2.33 -0.11 21.22
C VAL A 71 1.59 0.12 19.92
N PHE A 72 0.46 0.81 19.96
CA PHE A 72 -0.29 1.25 18.79
C PHE A 72 0.10 2.67 18.39
N SER A 73 0.34 2.88 17.09
CA SER A 73 0.64 4.19 16.51
C SER A 73 -0.31 4.50 15.35
N PRO A 74 -1.18 5.50 15.47
CA PRO A 74 -2.03 5.94 14.37
C PRO A 74 -1.25 6.38 13.13
N GLU A 75 -0.06 6.97 13.32
CA GLU A 75 0.82 7.37 12.21
C GLU A 75 1.25 6.16 11.38
N LEU A 76 1.50 5.00 12.03
CA LEU A 76 1.84 3.77 11.33
C LEU A 76 0.65 3.17 10.58
N VAL A 77 -0.58 3.41 11.02
CA VAL A 77 -1.78 3.01 10.24
C VAL A 77 -1.85 3.80 8.95
N VAL A 78 -1.72 5.13 9.03
CA VAL A 78 -1.76 6.03 7.86
C VAL A 78 -0.62 5.71 6.89
N TYR A 79 0.59 5.49 7.42
CA TYR A 79 1.75 5.07 6.63
C TYR A 79 1.51 3.72 5.93
N SER A 80 0.97 2.74 6.65
CA SER A 80 0.71 1.40 6.11
C SER A 80 -0.32 1.42 5.00
N ASP A 81 -1.35 2.27 5.08
CA ASP A 81 -2.36 2.41 4.03
C ASP A 81 -1.72 2.81 2.70
N ASP A 82 -0.82 3.79 2.71
CA ASP A 82 -0.09 4.25 1.54
C ASP A 82 0.83 3.15 0.96
N VAL A 83 1.58 2.46 1.84
CA VAL A 83 2.45 1.34 1.45
C VAL A 83 1.66 0.16 0.89
N ILE A 84 0.51 -0.18 1.48
CA ILE A 84 -0.36 -1.26 0.99
C ILE A 84 -0.91 -0.91 -0.40
N HIS A 85 -1.30 0.35 -0.61
CA HIS A 85 -1.77 0.82 -1.91
C HIS A 85 -0.68 0.64 -2.98
N GLN A 86 0.53 1.10 -2.71
CA GLN A 86 1.68 0.91 -3.60
C GLN A 86 1.99 -0.57 -3.85
N SER A 87 1.97 -1.38 -2.79
CA SER A 87 2.24 -2.82 -2.86
C SER A 87 1.18 -3.56 -3.69
N ARG A 88 -0.08 -3.18 -3.58
CA ARG A 88 -1.17 -3.74 -4.39
C ARG A 88 -1.02 -3.40 -5.86
N LEU A 89 -0.67 -2.15 -6.18
CA LEU A 89 -0.42 -1.75 -7.56
C LEU A 89 0.71 -2.59 -8.18
N PHE A 90 1.81 -2.79 -7.45
CA PHE A 90 2.89 -3.65 -7.89
C PHE A 90 2.45 -5.12 -8.05
N ALA A 91 1.72 -5.67 -7.07
CA ALA A 91 1.29 -7.06 -7.06
C ALA A 91 0.19 -7.36 -8.10
N SER A 92 -0.49 -6.36 -8.66
CA SER A 92 -1.47 -6.53 -9.73
C SER A 92 -0.84 -7.00 -11.04
N GLY A 93 0.48 -6.81 -11.20
CA GLY A 93 1.19 -7.14 -12.42
C GLY A 93 0.82 -6.26 -13.59
N PHE A 94 1.00 -6.76 -14.79
CA PHE A 94 0.65 -6.07 -16.05
C PHE A 94 0.17 -7.09 -17.08
N SER A 95 -0.62 -6.62 -18.05
CA SER A 95 -1.05 -7.45 -19.16
C SER A 95 0.05 -7.58 -20.21
N LEU A 96 0.05 -8.73 -20.91
CA LEU A 96 0.95 -9.03 -22.03
C LEU A 96 0.18 -9.17 -23.35
N ASP A 97 -1.06 -8.70 -23.40
CA ASP A 97 -1.82 -8.66 -24.66
C ASP A 97 -1.24 -7.62 -25.64
N ASP A 98 -1.62 -7.72 -26.90
CA ASP A 98 -1.08 -6.86 -27.96
C ASP A 98 -1.36 -5.37 -27.73
N ASP A 99 -2.50 -5.04 -27.10
CA ASP A 99 -2.85 -3.68 -26.74
C ASP A 99 -1.96 -3.13 -25.62
N ALA A 100 -1.70 -3.93 -24.59
CA ALA A 100 -0.83 -3.53 -23.47
C ALA A 100 0.65 -3.40 -23.87
N VAL A 101 1.11 -4.25 -24.80
CA VAL A 101 2.47 -4.14 -25.38
C VAL A 101 2.61 -2.88 -26.24
N GLY A 102 1.51 -2.35 -26.77
CA GLY A 102 1.49 -1.11 -27.54
C GLY A 102 2.20 -1.23 -28.89
N PHE A 103 2.15 -2.40 -29.53
CA PHE A 103 2.85 -2.66 -30.78
C PHE A 103 2.44 -1.70 -31.89
N SER A 104 1.16 -1.35 -31.97
CA SER A 104 0.64 -0.37 -32.94
C SER A 104 1.25 1.02 -32.71
N ASP A 105 1.32 1.49 -31.48
CA ASP A 105 1.92 2.77 -31.13
C ASP A 105 3.43 2.78 -31.45
N ILE A 106 4.13 1.69 -31.14
CA ILE A 106 5.55 1.55 -31.46
C ILE A 106 5.78 1.63 -32.97
N SER A 107 4.94 0.95 -33.77
CA SER A 107 5.03 0.97 -35.22
C SER A 107 4.72 2.34 -35.83
N ASN A 108 3.70 3.02 -35.31
CA ASN A 108 3.23 4.30 -35.84
C ASN A 108 4.16 5.47 -35.47
N ILE A 109 4.67 5.46 -34.25
CA ILE A 109 5.52 6.55 -33.74
C ILE A 109 6.97 6.39 -34.25
N GLY A 110 7.45 5.14 -34.29
CA GLY A 110 8.76 4.80 -34.83
C GLY A 110 9.95 5.34 -34.03
N PRO A 111 11.18 5.10 -34.53
CA PRO A 111 12.39 5.54 -33.88
C PRO A 111 12.50 7.07 -33.76
N LYS A 112 12.91 7.58 -32.61
CA LYS A 112 13.03 9.02 -32.27
C LYS A 112 11.68 9.76 -32.16
N GLY A 113 10.55 9.05 -32.21
CA GLY A 113 9.23 9.65 -31.99
C GLY A 113 8.94 9.94 -30.53
N ASN A 114 7.90 10.72 -30.25
CA ASN A 114 7.52 11.11 -28.89
C ASN A 114 6.33 10.28 -28.39
N PHE A 115 6.62 9.27 -27.59
CA PHE A 115 5.62 8.38 -26.99
C PHE A 115 4.72 9.05 -25.95
N LEU A 116 5.11 10.22 -25.41
CA LEU A 116 4.24 10.96 -24.46
C LEU A 116 2.94 11.46 -25.10
N LEU A 117 2.91 11.54 -26.43
CA LEU A 117 1.74 11.97 -27.20
C LEU A 117 0.88 10.79 -27.70
N SER A 118 1.24 9.55 -27.38
CA SER A 118 0.47 8.39 -27.81
C SER A 118 -0.83 8.23 -27.04
N ASP A 119 -1.84 7.68 -27.71
CA ASP A 119 -3.14 7.40 -27.13
C ASP A 119 -3.02 6.39 -25.98
N LEU A 120 -2.13 5.40 -26.11
CA LEU A 120 -1.86 4.41 -25.09
C LEU A 120 -1.28 5.06 -23.82
N THR A 121 -0.29 5.95 -23.98
CA THR A 121 0.27 6.71 -22.85
C THR A 121 -0.80 7.58 -22.19
N ALA A 122 -1.59 8.32 -22.97
CA ALA A 122 -2.66 9.17 -22.44
C ALA A 122 -3.69 8.37 -21.64
N LYS A 123 -4.03 7.16 -22.12
CA LYS A 123 -5.00 6.26 -21.50
C LYS A 123 -4.49 5.68 -20.16
N HIS A 124 -3.25 5.26 -20.11
CA HIS A 124 -2.70 4.50 -18.98
C HIS A 124 -1.82 5.33 -18.03
N PHE A 125 -1.46 6.57 -18.38
CA PHE A 125 -0.56 7.39 -17.58
C PHE A 125 -0.96 7.53 -16.11
N LYS A 126 -2.25 7.72 -15.83
CA LYS A 126 -2.74 7.91 -14.45
C LYS A 126 -2.80 6.61 -13.67
N ASP A 127 -3.12 5.51 -14.33
CA ASP A 127 -3.35 4.21 -13.69
C ASP A 127 -2.05 3.42 -13.50
N SER A 128 -1.00 3.76 -14.28
CA SER A 128 0.30 3.10 -14.21
C SER A 128 1.25 3.66 -13.17
N GLN A 129 0.93 4.82 -12.58
CA GLN A 129 1.79 5.47 -11.61
C GLN A 129 1.16 5.47 -10.22
N PHE A 130 1.93 5.03 -9.24
CA PHE A 130 1.57 5.22 -7.86
C PHE A 130 1.68 6.71 -7.49
N SER A 131 0.61 7.25 -6.91
CA SER A 131 0.59 8.58 -6.32
C SER A 131 0.23 8.46 -4.85
N SER A 132 1.15 8.84 -3.97
CA SER A 132 0.88 8.85 -2.54
C SER A 132 -0.24 9.85 -2.20
N THR A 133 -1.13 9.44 -1.30
CA THR A 133 -2.17 10.32 -0.75
C THR A 133 -1.65 11.20 0.39
N ILE A 134 -0.43 10.93 0.87
CA ILE A 134 0.20 11.60 2.00
C ILE A 134 1.28 12.56 1.52
N TRP A 135 2.22 12.07 0.71
CA TRP A 135 3.39 12.83 0.29
C TRP A 135 3.29 13.29 -1.16
N PRO A 136 3.35 14.61 -1.41
CA PRO A 136 3.41 15.11 -2.78
C PRO A 136 4.76 14.75 -3.41
N PHE A 137 4.73 14.34 -4.69
CA PHE A 137 5.95 14.19 -5.47
C PHE A 137 6.47 15.59 -5.86
N LEU A 138 7.61 15.99 -5.32
CA LEU A 138 8.19 17.31 -5.51
C LEU A 138 9.54 17.24 -6.22
N SER A 139 9.77 18.11 -7.21
CA SER A 139 11.12 18.39 -7.68
C SER A 139 11.91 19.15 -6.60
N LEU A 140 13.24 19.16 -6.70
CA LEU A 140 14.09 19.87 -5.74
C LEU A 140 13.70 21.36 -5.62
N ASP A 141 13.43 22.01 -6.74
CA ASP A 141 13.05 23.43 -6.74
C ASP A 141 11.70 23.65 -6.04
N LYS A 142 10.69 22.84 -6.36
CA LYS A 142 9.39 22.88 -5.69
C LYS A 142 9.46 22.54 -4.20
N TRP A 143 10.37 21.65 -3.81
CA TRP A 143 10.58 21.31 -2.41
C TRP A 143 11.15 22.51 -1.64
N ARG A 144 12.13 23.23 -2.22
CA ARG A 144 12.68 24.47 -1.66
C ARG A 144 11.65 25.60 -1.61
N GLU A 145 10.88 25.81 -2.67
CA GLU A 145 9.78 26.79 -2.72
C GLU A 145 8.75 26.55 -1.62
N LYS A 146 8.51 25.30 -1.26
CA LYS A 146 7.60 24.89 -0.19
C LYS A 146 8.24 24.87 1.20
N HIS A 147 9.38 25.55 1.37
CA HIS A 147 10.11 25.64 2.64
C HIS A 147 10.56 24.27 3.18
N GLU A 148 11.05 23.41 2.29
CA GLU A 148 11.72 22.14 2.63
C GLU A 148 10.89 21.24 3.55
N PRO A 149 9.68 20.85 3.15
CA PRO A 149 8.78 20.08 4.00
C PRO A 149 9.41 18.77 4.47
N ASP A 150 9.23 18.45 5.74
CA ASP A 150 9.68 17.22 6.36
C ASP A 150 8.64 16.11 6.23
N ALA A 151 9.04 14.94 5.73
CA ALA A 151 8.13 13.83 5.45
C ALA A 151 7.44 13.28 6.71
N LYS A 152 8.14 13.25 7.85
CA LYS A 152 7.58 12.79 9.12
C LYS A 152 6.53 13.77 9.65
N LYS A 153 6.79 15.07 9.48
CA LYS A 153 5.83 16.10 9.85
C LYS A 153 4.56 16.01 9.01
N ILE A 154 4.69 15.81 7.68
CA ILE A 154 3.54 15.62 6.79
C ILE A 154 2.69 14.43 7.25
N LEU A 155 3.32 13.28 7.54
CA LEU A 155 2.63 12.09 8.03
C LEU A 155 1.86 12.39 9.33
N LYS A 156 2.50 13.05 10.28
CA LYS A 156 1.88 13.43 11.55
C LYS A 156 0.69 14.35 11.35
N ASP A 157 0.86 15.40 10.55
CA ASP A 157 -0.19 16.39 10.28
C ASP A 157 -1.40 15.72 9.59
N LYS A 158 -1.14 14.81 8.62
CA LYS A 158 -2.19 14.01 7.96
C LYS A 158 -2.91 13.09 8.93
N THR A 159 -2.17 12.46 9.82
CA THR A 159 -2.76 11.60 10.86
C THR A 159 -3.68 12.40 11.79
N ILE A 160 -3.26 13.58 12.24
CA ILE A 160 -4.07 14.46 13.07
C ILE A 160 -5.33 14.92 12.32
N GLU A 161 -5.19 15.28 11.04
CA GLU A 161 -6.34 15.64 10.18
C GLU A 161 -7.38 14.52 10.15
N LEU A 162 -6.96 13.28 9.91
CA LEU A 162 -7.85 12.13 9.85
C LEU A 162 -8.51 11.81 11.19
N LEU A 163 -7.77 11.93 12.30
CA LEU A 163 -8.30 11.71 13.64
C LEU A 163 -9.35 12.76 14.04
N ASN A 164 -9.16 14.01 13.61
CA ASN A 164 -10.09 15.10 13.90
C ASN A 164 -11.34 15.08 13.00
N ASN A 165 -11.28 14.41 11.86
CA ASN A 165 -12.36 14.33 10.88
C ASN A 165 -12.73 12.87 10.57
N PRO A 166 -13.19 12.09 11.56
CA PRO A 166 -13.54 10.69 11.34
C PRO A 166 -14.73 10.57 10.39
N VAL A 167 -14.58 9.81 9.32
CA VAL A 167 -15.68 9.51 8.39
C VAL A 167 -16.35 8.22 8.87
N ALA A 168 -17.64 8.30 9.16
CA ALA A 168 -18.40 7.10 9.50
C ALA A 168 -18.46 6.14 8.29
N PRO A 169 -18.30 4.82 8.47
CA PRO A 169 -18.50 3.85 7.40
C PRO A 169 -19.90 3.99 6.79
N LYS A 170 -20.02 3.82 5.47
CA LYS A 170 -21.30 3.95 4.74
C LYS A 170 -22.36 2.95 5.20
N ASP A 171 -21.91 1.81 5.71
CA ASP A 171 -22.73 0.69 6.20
C ASP A 171 -22.86 0.64 7.73
N LYS A 172 -22.46 1.72 8.42
CA LYS A 172 -22.46 1.80 9.90
C LYS A 172 -23.80 1.37 10.51
N ASP A 173 -24.88 1.93 10.01
CA ASP A 173 -26.22 1.67 10.60
C ASP A 173 -26.67 0.23 10.35
N GLU A 174 -26.35 -0.34 9.19
CA GLU A 174 -26.62 -1.75 8.86
C GLU A 174 -25.82 -2.68 9.76
N ILE A 175 -24.51 -2.39 9.98
CA ILE A 175 -23.65 -3.19 10.86
C ILE A 175 -24.14 -3.12 12.29
N LEU A 176 -24.54 -1.96 12.79
CA LEU A 176 -25.08 -1.80 14.13
C LEU A 176 -26.36 -2.62 14.32
N LEU A 177 -27.31 -2.55 13.38
CA LEU A 177 -28.54 -3.34 13.42
C LEU A 177 -28.28 -4.84 13.42
N LYS A 178 -27.36 -5.30 12.58
CA LYS A 178 -26.95 -6.72 12.57
C LYS A 178 -26.29 -7.15 13.88
N GLY A 179 -25.44 -6.30 14.45
CA GLY A 179 -24.79 -6.55 15.74
C GLY A 179 -25.79 -6.63 16.87
N GLU A 180 -26.75 -5.70 16.95
CA GLU A 180 -27.81 -5.74 17.96
C GLU A 180 -28.71 -6.97 17.83
N ALA A 181 -29.05 -7.37 16.60
CA ALA A 181 -29.82 -8.57 16.35
C ALA A 181 -29.08 -9.84 16.80
N PHE A 182 -27.76 -9.90 16.57
CA PHE A 182 -26.90 -11.01 17.02
C PHE A 182 -26.82 -11.12 18.54
N LEU A 183 -26.72 -9.99 19.24
CA LEU A 183 -26.62 -9.97 20.71
C LEU A 183 -27.95 -10.30 21.42
N LYS A 184 -29.10 -10.29 20.72
CA LYS A 184 -30.41 -10.64 21.25
C LYS A 184 -30.76 -12.12 21.09
N ASN A 185 -29.98 -12.88 20.35
CA ASN A 185 -30.08 -14.32 20.16
C ASN A 185 -29.08 -15.06 21.05
#